data_da9c12c39a725446ab487a645e4ac6ea
#
_entry.id   da9c12c39a725446ab487a645e4ac6ea
#
_cell.length_a   1.000
_cell.length_b   1.000
_cell.length_c   1.000
_cell.angle_alpha   90.00
_cell.angle_beta   90.00
_cell.angle_gamma   90.00
#
_symmetry.space_group_name_H-M   'P 1'
#
loop_
_entity.id
_entity.type
_entity.pdbx_description
1 polymer ?
#
loop_
_entity_poly.entity_id
_entity_poly.type
_entity_poly.pdbx_seq_one_letter_code
_entity_poly.pdbx_strand_id
1 'polypeptide(L)'
;MGFATLLFASCSQNEKIQKNVSGLDEALFDTTINEKPVKLFQLKNSKGMEVAITNFGGRVVSICVPDRDGNMKDVVLGFDNVKQYADSVNSPSDFGAAIGRYANRINKGIINIDGKEISLPTNNFGHTLHGGPAGWQYQVYDAELVNDSTLKLTINSKDGDMNFPGNVNAIVTYTITDDNALDIKYEATTDQTTVINMTNHSYFNLSGDANNTILNDSLYINSTTFTPVDSTYMTTGEIVPTKGTLFDFSAMKLIGEEITEENLKNDEQMRNGNGYDHNWVLDTKGDDTKVAAVLKCPTTGIMLTMYTNEPGVQVYTGNFLNGTVTGKKGIVYKERTGICLETQKYPDTPNKPEWPSAILKPGETYNSHCIYKFSTF
;
A
#
# COMPACT_ATOMS: atom_id res chain seq x y z
N MET A 1 53.10 47.59 -29.41
CA MET A 1 51.65 47.34 -29.26
C MET A 1 51.47 45.84 -29.11
N GLY A 2 51.33 45.38 -27.84
CA GLY A 2 51.15 43.98 -27.52
C GLY A 2 49.67 43.72 -27.24
N PHE A 3 49.05 42.83 -27.97
CA PHE A 3 47.69 42.33 -27.66
C PHE A 3 47.80 41.20 -26.64
N ALA A 4 47.20 41.42 -25.49
CA ALA A 4 47.01 40.38 -24.48
C ALA A 4 45.69 39.70 -24.74
N THR A 5 45.73 38.40 -25.11
CA THR A 5 44.55 37.55 -25.27
C THR A 5 44.16 36.98 -23.90
N LEU A 6 43.04 37.41 -23.32
CA LEU A 6 42.42 36.80 -22.17
C LEU A 6 41.71 35.51 -22.57
N LEU A 7 42.21 34.38 -22.12
CA LEU A 7 41.53 33.08 -22.16
C LEU A 7 40.53 33.01 -20.99
N PHE A 8 39.25 33.05 -21.28
CA PHE A 8 38.20 32.69 -20.33
C PHE A 8 38.13 31.15 -20.20
N ALA A 9 38.61 30.63 -19.11
CA ALA A 9 38.37 29.25 -18.76
C ALA A 9 36.93 29.12 -18.27
N SER A 10 36.06 28.54 -19.10
CA SER A 10 34.72 28.12 -18.72
C SER A 10 34.84 26.85 -17.85
N CYS A 11 34.75 26.99 -16.54
CA CYS A 11 34.51 25.86 -15.65
C CYS A 11 33.08 25.40 -15.85
N SER A 12 32.87 24.37 -16.65
CA SER A 12 31.62 23.59 -16.60
C SER A 12 31.61 22.83 -15.27
N GLN A 13 30.89 23.34 -14.32
CA GLN A 13 30.47 22.52 -13.15
C GLN A 13 29.58 21.40 -13.67
N ASN A 14 30.15 20.20 -13.82
CA ASN A 14 29.36 18.97 -13.85
C ASN A 14 28.71 18.84 -12.47
N GLU A 15 27.51 19.34 -12.31
CA GLU A 15 26.64 18.90 -11.24
C GLU A 15 26.52 17.38 -11.37
N LYS A 16 27.20 16.64 -10.50
CA LYS A 16 26.94 15.23 -10.32
C LYS A 16 25.49 15.13 -9.88
N ILE A 17 24.61 14.74 -10.79
CA ILE A 17 23.25 14.35 -10.44
C ILE A 17 23.43 13.27 -9.37
N GLN A 18 23.10 13.61 -8.15
CA GLN A 18 23.17 12.69 -7.02
C GLN A 18 22.03 11.70 -7.24
N LYS A 19 22.33 10.54 -7.83
CA LYS A 19 21.35 9.47 -8.03
C LYS A 19 20.79 9.09 -6.66
N ASN A 20 19.47 9.05 -6.53
CA ASN A 20 18.82 8.50 -5.35
C ASN A 20 19.24 7.03 -5.17
N VAL A 21 19.11 6.51 -3.95
CA VAL A 21 19.54 5.14 -3.62
C VAL A 21 18.76 4.08 -4.41
N SER A 22 17.49 4.35 -4.74
CA SER A 22 16.65 3.45 -5.55
C SER A 22 17.12 3.33 -7.01
N GLY A 23 17.80 4.36 -7.53
CA GLY A 23 18.18 4.47 -8.94
C GLY A 23 17.05 4.94 -9.86
N LEU A 24 15.91 5.39 -9.29
CA LEU A 24 14.79 5.94 -10.06
C LEU A 24 15.19 7.26 -10.73
N ASP A 25 14.72 7.46 -11.96
CA ASP A 25 14.86 8.73 -12.70
C ASP A 25 13.60 9.58 -12.48
N GLU A 26 13.74 10.69 -11.73
CA GLU A 26 12.63 11.59 -11.41
C GLU A 26 11.97 12.17 -12.66
N ALA A 27 12.74 12.36 -13.75
CA ALA A 27 12.22 12.88 -15.02
C ALA A 27 11.17 11.95 -15.67
N LEU A 28 11.18 10.65 -15.34
CA LEU A 28 10.19 9.69 -15.81
C LEU A 28 8.86 9.77 -15.06
N PHE A 29 8.82 10.57 -14.00
CA PHE A 29 7.61 10.86 -13.21
C PHE A 29 7.12 12.30 -13.40
N ASP A 30 7.89 13.17 -14.06
CA ASP A 30 7.50 14.57 -14.30
C ASP A 30 6.61 14.65 -15.55
N THR A 31 5.32 14.86 -15.34
CA THR A 31 4.31 14.96 -16.39
C THR A 31 3.06 15.69 -15.91
N THR A 32 2.05 15.77 -16.78
CA THR A 32 0.72 16.30 -16.44
C THR A 32 -0.34 15.25 -16.77
N ILE A 33 -1.16 14.91 -15.80
CA ILE A 33 -2.31 13.99 -15.96
C ILE A 33 -3.57 14.72 -15.47
N ASN A 34 -4.61 14.79 -16.30
CA ASN A 34 -5.87 15.49 -16.01
C ASN A 34 -5.62 16.93 -15.53
N GLU A 35 -4.76 17.66 -16.24
CA GLU A 35 -4.38 19.06 -15.99
C GLU A 35 -3.63 19.29 -14.65
N LYS A 36 -3.30 18.23 -13.92
CA LYS A 36 -2.53 18.30 -12.68
C LYS A 36 -1.08 17.85 -12.87
N PRO A 37 -0.10 18.56 -12.26
CA PRO A 37 1.30 18.16 -12.32
C PRO A 37 1.51 16.86 -11.51
N VAL A 38 2.23 15.92 -12.10
CA VAL A 38 2.66 14.68 -11.45
C VAL A 38 4.17 14.71 -11.29
N LYS A 39 4.66 14.32 -10.12
CA LYS A 39 6.08 14.28 -9.77
C LYS A 39 6.42 13.09 -8.89
N LEU A 40 7.71 12.82 -8.75
CA LEU A 40 8.28 11.95 -7.73
C LEU A 40 8.89 12.82 -6.63
N PHE A 41 8.56 12.50 -5.39
CA PHE A 41 9.09 13.16 -4.20
C PHE A 41 10.01 12.20 -3.46
N GLN A 42 11.21 12.66 -3.10
CA GLN A 42 12.19 11.89 -2.35
C GLN A 42 12.17 12.36 -0.89
N LEU A 43 11.90 11.44 0.02
CA LEU A 43 11.99 11.68 1.45
C LEU A 43 13.21 10.95 2.01
N LYS A 44 13.90 11.57 2.98
CA LYS A 44 15.11 11.03 3.61
C LYS A 44 15.10 11.29 5.12
N ASN A 45 15.67 10.35 5.87
CA ASN A 45 15.98 10.58 7.28
C ASN A 45 17.50 10.78 7.50
N SER A 46 17.87 11.11 8.71
CA SER A 46 19.28 11.32 9.10
C SER A 46 20.14 10.05 9.08
N LYS A 47 19.51 8.85 8.97
CA LYS A 47 20.17 7.53 8.98
C LYS A 47 20.30 6.87 7.62
N GLY A 48 19.87 7.57 6.56
CA GLY A 48 20.05 7.12 5.19
C GLY A 48 18.89 6.27 4.63
N MET A 49 17.79 6.08 5.36
CA MET A 49 16.55 5.56 4.76
C MET A 49 16.02 6.57 3.75
N GLU A 50 15.65 6.10 2.56
CA GLU A 50 15.03 6.90 1.50
C GLU A 50 13.70 6.28 1.08
N VAL A 51 12.69 7.13 0.85
CA VAL A 51 11.39 6.71 0.29
C VAL A 51 11.05 7.62 -0.87
N ALA A 52 10.70 7.04 -2.02
CA ALA A 52 10.22 7.77 -3.17
C ALA A 52 8.70 7.60 -3.30
N ILE A 53 7.99 8.72 -3.44
CA ILE A 53 6.51 8.75 -3.51
C ILE A 53 6.10 9.60 -4.71
N THR A 54 5.20 9.08 -5.55
CA THR A 54 4.55 9.90 -6.58
C THR A 54 3.16 10.35 -6.12
N ASN A 55 2.79 11.58 -6.46
CA ASN A 55 1.45 12.08 -6.19
C ASN A 55 0.38 11.50 -7.14
N PHE A 56 0.76 10.72 -8.14
CA PHE A 56 -0.18 9.91 -8.90
C PHE A 56 -0.59 8.67 -8.07
N GLY A 57 -1.81 8.66 -7.58
CA GLY A 57 -2.33 7.62 -6.68
C GLY A 57 -1.71 7.63 -5.28
N GLY A 58 -0.96 8.67 -4.91
CA GLY A 58 -0.27 8.74 -3.62
C GLY A 58 0.67 7.55 -3.38
N ARG A 59 1.35 7.06 -4.42
CA ARG A 59 2.03 5.76 -4.42
C ARG A 59 3.43 5.82 -3.84
N VAL A 60 3.72 4.92 -2.93
CA VAL A 60 5.08 4.59 -2.50
C VAL A 60 5.75 3.78 -3.62
N VAL A 61 6.72 4.38 -4.29
CA VAL A 61 7.41 3.80 -5.45
C VAL A 61 8.64 3.00 -5.03
N SER A 62 9.36 3.47 -4.01
CA SER A 62 10.49 2.73 -3.42
C SER A 62 10.60 3.01 -1.93
N ILE A 63 11.12 2.04 -1.19
CA ILE A 63 11.56 2.14 0.21
C ILE A 63 12.95 1.53 0.28
N CYS A 64 13.96 2.38 0.46
CA CYS A 64 15.34 1.94 0.57
C CYS A 64 15.79 1.94 2.03
N VAL A 65 16.16 0.77 2.53
CA VAL A 65 16.61 0.54 3.90
C VAL A 65 17.88 -0.32 3.92
N PRO A 66 18.75 -0.18 4.94
CA PRO A 66 19.94 -1.03 5.05
C PRO A 66 19.59 -2.46 5.44
N ASP A 67 20.27 -3.43 4.82
CA ASP A 67 20.31 -4.82 5.28
C ASP A 67 21.27 -4.97 6.47
N ARG A 68 21.44 -6.21 7.01
CA ARG A 68 22.31 -6.49 8.14
C ARG A 68 23.79 -6.14 7.89
N ASP A 69 24.20 -6.09 6.62
CA ASP A 69 25.57 -5.77 6.22
C ASP A 69 25.74 -4.27 5.84
N GLY A 70 24.66 -3.49 5.99
CA GLY A 70 24.63 -2.05 5.68
C GLY A 70 24.39 -1.73 4.20
N ASN A 71 24.10 -2.71 3.34
CA ASN A 71 23.77 -2.47 1.94
C ASN A 71 22.32 -2.03 1.80
N MET A 72 22.09 -0.92 1.10
CA MET A 72 20.74 -0.42 0.86
C MET A 72 19.96 -1.33 -0.07
N LYS A 73 18.75 -1.68 0.33
CA LYS A 73 17.79 -2.51 -0.41
C LYS A 73 16.48 -1.76 -0.63
N ASP A 74 16.01 -1.74 -1.87
CA ASP A 74 14.65 -1.29 -2.18
C ASP A 74 13.68 -2.44 -1.94
N VAL A 75 12.89 -2.32 -0.89
CA VAL A 75 12.09 -3.43 -0.34
C VAL A 75 10.63 -3.44 -0.77
N VAL A 76 10.26 -2.70 -1.85
CA VAL A 76 8.90 -2.72 -2.40
C VAL A 76 8.91 -2.94 -3.91
N LEU A 77 7.86 -3.57 -4.43
CA LEU A 77 7.60 -3.66 -5.86
C LEU A 77 7.04 -2.33 -6.39
N GLY A 78 7.17 -2.09 -7.69
CA GLY A 78 6.67 -0.89 -8.35
C GLY A 78 7.14 -0.80 -9.80
N PHE A 79 7.01 0.41 -10.36
CA PHE A 79 7.46 0.72 -11.72
C PHE A 79 8.51 1.82 -11.74
N ASP A 80 9.28 1.89 -12.83
CA ASP A 80 10.32 2.90 -13.02
C ASP A 80 9.79 4.23 -13.58
N ASN A 81 8.51 4.32 -13.93
CA ASN A 81 7.91 5.52 -14.51
C ASN A 81 6.40 5.62 -14.26
N VAL A 82 5.88 6.84 -14.34
CA VAL A 82 4.45 7.10 -14.10
C VAL A 82 3.53 6.55 -15.19
N LYS A 83 4.02 6.41 -16.44
CA LYS A 83 3.20 5.88 -17.56
C LYS A 83 2.73 4.47 -17.28
N GLN A 84 3.59 3.64 -16.68
CA GLN A 84 3.21 2.29 -16.28
C GLN A 84 2.15 2.28 -15.17
N TYR A 85 2.26 3.16 -14.17
CA TYR A 85 1.24 3.31 -13.13
C TYR A 85 -0.11 3.81 -13.68
N ALA A 86 -0.09 4.67 -14.70
CA ALA A 86 -1.29 5.22 -15.32
C ALA A 86 -1.95 4.27 -16.33
N ASP A 87 -1.25 3.22 -16.77
CA ASP A 87 -1.77 2.22 -17.72
C ASP A 87 -2.55 1.13 -16.98
N SER A 88 -3.79 1.42 -16.66
CA SER A 88 -4.68 0.47 -15.97
C SER A 88 -5.11 -0.74 -16.83
N VAL A 89 -4.79 -0.75 -18.12
CA VAL A 89 -5.14 -1.83 -19.05
C VAL A 89 -3.99 -2.84 -19.20
N ASN A 90 -2.77 -2.36 -19.51
CA ASN A 90 -1.62 -3.24 -19.77
C ASN A 90 -0.75 -3.46 -18.52
N SER A 91 -0.85 -2.56 -17.54
CA SER A 91 -0.12 -2.65 -16.28
C SER A 91 -1.04 -2.43 -15.07
N PRO A 92 -2.19 -3.15 -14.98
CA PRO A 92 -3.10 -2.97 -13.87
C PRO A 92 -2.41 -3.32 -12.56
N SER A 93 -2.29 -2.36 -11.66
CA SER A 93 -1.66 -2.60 -10.37
C SER A 93 -2.07 -1.56 -9.34
N ASP A 94 -2.01 -1.97 -8.08
CA ASP A 94 -2.18 -1.09 -6.94
C ASP A 94 -0.84 -0.86 -6.20
N PHE A 95 0.33 -1.16 -6.83
CA PHE A 95 1.66 -1.02 -6.22
C PHE A 95 1.81 0.32 -5.50
N GLY A 96 1.99 0.25 -4.18
CA GLY A 96 2.26 1.38 -3.30
C GLY A 96 1.14 2.39 -3.12
N ALA A 97 -0.04 2.17 -3.71
CA ALA A 97 -1.11 3.17 -3.79
C ALA A 97 -1.70 3.54 -2.42
N ALA A 98 -2.06 4.82 -2.27
CA ALA A 98 -2.99 5.27 -1.25
C ALA A 98 -4.42 4.99 -1.74
N ILE A 99 -4.99 3.89 -1.28
CA ILE A 99 -6.29 3.41 -1.70
C ILE A 99 -7.41 4.23 -1.04
N GLY A 100 -8.41 4.57 -1.81
CA GLY A 100 -9.66 5.23 -1.42
C GLY A 100 -10.65 5.32 -2.59
N ARG A 101 -11.91 5.72 -2.39
CA ARG A 101 -12.53 6.17 -1.14
C ARG A 101 -12.68 5.01 -0.13
N TYR A 102 -12.81 3.76 -0.63
CA TYR A 102 -12.97 2.58 0.22
C TYR A 102 -12.01 1.47 -0.20
N ALA A 103 -11.09 1.14 0.68
CA ALA A 103 -10.14 0.05 0.53
C ALA A 103 -10.83 -1.32 0.66
N ASN A 104 -10.34 -2.30 -0.10
CA ASN A 104 -10.89 -3.64 -0.23
C ASN A 104 -12.31 -3.65 -0.83
N ARG A 105 -13.07 -4.73 -0.67
CA ARG A 105 -14.31 -4.99 -1.39
C ARG A 105 -15.55 -4.48 -0.65
N ILE A 106 -16.54 -4.03 -1.47
CA ILE A 106 -17.93 -3.81 -1.07
C ILE A 106 -18.79 -4.77 -1.88
N ASN A 107 -19.59 -5.59 -1.20
CA ASN A 107 -20.38 -6.66 -1.79
C ASN A 107 -21.35 -6.14 -2.84
N LYS A 108 -21.23 -6.66 -4.08
CA LYS A 108 -22.03 -6.26 -5.26
C LYS A 108 -22.06 -4.76 -5.55
N GLY A 109 -21.12 -4.01 -4.95
CA GLY A 109 -21.10 -2.55 -5.05
C GLY A 109 -22.28 -1.87 -4.36
N ILE A 110 -22.91 -2.49 -3.38
CA ILE A 110 -24.09 -1.94 -2.70
C ILE A 110 -23.70 -1.44 -1.33
N ILE A 111 -24.07 -0.19 -1.01
CA ILE A 111 -24.00 0.38 0.35
C ILE A 111 -25.37 0.94 0.73
N ASN A 112 -25.67 0.92 2.05
CA ASN A 112 -26.86 1.53 2.61
C ASN A 112 -26.45 2.69 3.54
N ILE A 113 -26.88 3.90 3.19
CA ILE A 113 -26.63 5.10 4.00
C ILE A 113 -27.98 5.75 4.31
N ASP A 114 -28.29 5.92 5.59
CA ASP A 114 -29.52 6.54 6.09
C ASP A 114 -30.80 5.92 5.47
N GLY A 115 -30.79 4.58 5.28
CA GLY A 115 -31.90 3.82 4.71
C GLY A 115 -32.02 3.91 3.19
N LYS A 116 -31.10 4.56 2.51
CA LYS A 116 -31.04 4.65 1.05
C LYS A 116 -29.97 3.71 0.50
N GLU A 117 -30.37 2.82 -0.42
CA GLU A 117 -29.45 2.00 -1.17
C GLU A 117 -28.74 2.82 -2.25
N ILE A 118 -27.42 2.66 -2.35
CA ILE A 118 -26.56 3.30 -3.34
C ILE A 118 -25.77 2.21 -4.05
N SER A 119 -25.83 2.20 -5.39
CA SER A 119 -25.07 1.28 -6.23
C SER A 119 -23.77 1.94 -6.70
N LEU A 120 -22.65 1.31 -6.41
CA LEU A 120 -21.30 1.70 -6.83
C LEU A 120 -20.89 0.89 -8.07
N PRO A 121 -20.01 1.41 -8.94
CA PRO A 121 -19.47 0.65 -10.06
C PRO A 121 -18.68 -0.58 -9.55
N THR A 122 -18.92 -1.73 -10.18
CA THR A 122 -18.20 -2.97 -9.88
C THR A 122 -17.02 -3.15 -10.84
N ASN A 123 -15.89 -3.62 -10.34
CA ASN A 123 -14.65 -3.79 -11.10
C ASN A 123 -13.89 -5.09 -10.80
N ASN A 124 -14.38 -5.92 -9.85
CA ASN A 124 -13.69 -7.15 -9.49
C ASN A 124 -14.70 -8.22 -9.03
N PHE A 125 -14.85 -9.32 -9.78
CA PHE A 125 -15.76 -10.43 -9.50
C PHE A 125 -17.21 -10.03 -9.13
N GLY A 126 -17.68 -8.93 -9.68
CA GLY A 126 -19.03 -8.40 -9.40
C GLY A 126 -19.11 -7.54 -8.13
N HIS A 127 -17.99 -7.20 -7.51
CA HIS A 127 -17.88 -6.32 -6.36
C HIS A 127 -17.18 -5.00 -6.70
N THR A 128 -17.34 -3.98 -5.87
CA THR A 128 -16.50 -2.78 -5.92
C THR A 128 -15.23 -3.05 -5.12
N LEU A 129 -14.07 -2.97 -5.76
CA LEU A 129 -12.76 -3.13 -5.15
C LEU A 129 -12.00 -1.80 -5.19
N HIS A 130 -11.38 -1.42 -4.09
CA HIS A 130 -10.46 -0.28 -3.97
C HIS A 130 -11.03 1.04 -4.52
N GLY A 131 -12.29 1.35 -4.18
CA GLY A 131 -12.95 2.59 -4.61
C GLY A 131 -13.53 2.54 -6.03
N GLY A 132 -13.48 1.37 -6.69
CA GLY A 132 -14.03 1.18 -8.03
C GLY A 132 -13.01 1.40 -9.17
N PRO A 133 -13.48 1.34 -10.44
CA PRO A 133 -12.58 1.31 -11.62
C PRO A 133 -11.74 2.58 -11.81
N ALA A 134 -12.11 3.71 -11.20
CA ALA A 134 -11.35 4.96 -11.20
C ALA A 134 -11.13 5.47 -9.76
N GLY A 135 -10.83 4.55 -8.84
CA GLY A 135 -10.51 4.87 -7.46
C GLY A 135 -9.30 5.81 -7.32
N TRP A 136 -8.99 6.22 -6.11
CA TRP A 136 -7.96 7.24 -5.85
C TRP A 136 -6.55 6.83 -6.28
N GLN A 137 -6.28 5.56 -6.42
CA GLN A 137 -5.02 5.03 -6.98
C GLN A 137 -4.76 5.45 -8.44
N TYR A 138 -5.78 5.91 -9.15
CA TYR A 138 -5.69 6.42 -10.53
C TYR A 138 -5.90 7.93 -10.63
N GLN A 139 -5.89 8.65 -9.51
CA GLN A 139 -6.09 10.09 -9.45
C GLN A 139 -4.80 10.81 -9.01
N VAL A 140 -4.69 12.10 -9.38
CA VAL A 140 -3.55 12.93 -8.99
C VAL A 140 -3.90 13.71 -7.73
N TYR A 141 -3.10 13.52 -6.68
CA TYR A 141 -3.19 14.29 -5.44
C TYR A 141 -2.46 15.62 -5.59
N ASP A 142 -2.95 16.65 -4.93
CA ASP A 142 -2.22 17.88 -4.71
C ASP A 142 -1.14 17.62 -3.65
N ALA A 143 0.12 17.98 -3.96
CA ALA A 143 1.27 17.60 -3.14
C ALA A 143 1.95 18.83 -2.51
N GLU A 144 2.28 18.70 -1.23
CA GLU A 144 3.08 19.65 -0.45
C GLU A 144 4.23 18.92 0.21
N LEU A 145 5.47 19.19 -0.25
CA LEU A 145 6.67 18.74 0.45
C LEU A 145 6.91 19.67 1.65
N VAL A 146 6.52 19.20 2.85
CA VAL A 146 6.59 20.00 4.08
C VAL A 146 8.04 20.22 4.52
N ASN A 147 8.86 19.16 4.40
CA ASN A 147 10.30 19.16 4.65
C ASN A 147 10.93 17.90 4.02
N ASP A 148 12.23 17.68 4.20
CA ASP A 148 12.97 16.55 3.60
C ASP A 148 12.47 15.17 4.04
N SER A 149 11.70 15.07 5.11
CA SER A 149 11.19 13.80 5.64
C SER A 149 9.66 13.68 5.62
N THR A 150 8.92 14.71 5.20
CA THR A 150 7.45 14.73 5.27
C THR A 150 6.82 15.26 3.98
N LEU A 151 5.95 14.44 3.40
CA LEU A 151 5.11 14.79 2.25
C LEU A 151 3.64 14.70 2.63
N LYS A 152 2.89 15.75 2.34
CA LYS A 152 1.44 15.82 2.49
C LYS A 152 0.77 15.77 1.12
N LEU A 153 -0.14 14.83 0.93
CA LEU A 153 -0.93 14.67 -0.28
C LEU A 153 -2.41 14.89 0.03
N THR A 154 -3.08 15.72 -0.78
CA THR A 154 -4.49 16.05 -0.61
C THR A 154 -5.29 15.65 -1.84
N ILE A 155 -6.43 15.00 -1.64
CA ILE A 155 -7.39 14.71 -2.70
C ILE A 155 -8.77 15.24 -2.32
N ASN A 156 -9.40 15.93 -3.27
CA ASN A 156 -10.78 16.42 -3.16
C ASN A 156 -11.69 15.57 -4.05
N SER A 157 -12.30 14.56 -3.47
CA SER A 157 -13.22 13.66 -4.16
C SER A 157 -14.63 14.23 -4.07
N LYS A 158 -15.23 14.54 -5.22
CA LYS A 158 -16.54 15.19 -5.31
C LYS A 158 -17.69 14.24 -4.96
N ASP A 159 -18.83 14.82 -4.58
CA ASP A 159 -20.08 14.06 -4.48
C ASP A 159 -20.36 13.34 -5.79
N GLY A 160 -20.68 12.03 -5.71
CA GLY A 160 -20.89 11.14 -6.86
C GLY A 160 -19.62 10.59 -7.50
N ASP A 161 -18.42 10.87 -6.99
CA ASP A 161 -17.19 10.21 -7.43
C ASP A 161 -17.31 8.70 -7.20
N MET A 162 -17.22 7.91 -8.27
CA MET A 162 -17.55 6.46 -8.26
C MET A 162 -18.90 6.15 -7.57
N ASN A 163 -19.87 7.05 -7.66
CA ASN A 163 -21.19 7.02 -7.02
C ASN A 163 -21.16 7.10 -5.48
N PHE A 164 -20.01 7.31 -4.84
CA PHE A 164 -19.99 7.56 -3.41
C PHE A 164 -20.59 8.93 -3.08
N PRO A 165 -21.45 9.03 -2.06
CA PRO A 165 -22.06 10.29 -1.67
C PRO A 165 -21.10 11.21 -0.93
N GLY A 166 -21.34 12.53 -1.06
CA GLY A 166 -20.63 13.59 -0.35
C GLY A 166 -19.30 14.01 -0.96
N ASN A 167 -18.99 15.29 -0.83
CA ASN A 167 -17.66 15.79 -1.09
C ASN A 167 -16.74 15.37 0.05
N VAL A 168 -15.61 14.74 -0.27
CA VAL A 168 -14.61 14.32 0.71
C VAL A 168 -13.30 15.05 0.44
N ASN A 169 -12.78 15.73 1.45
CA ASN A 169 -11.41 16.19 1.47
C ASN A 169 -10.59 15.16 2.27
N ALA A 170 -9.67 14.48 1.62
CA ALA A 170 -8.80 13.49 2.26
C ALA A 170 -7.33 13.89 2.14
N ILE A 171 -6.59 13.62 3.19
CA ILE A 171 -5.16 13.92 3.34
C ILE A 171 -4.43 12.64 3.69
N VAL A 172 -3.31 12.40 3.00
CA VAL A 172 -2.33 11.37 3.36
C VAL A 172 -1.02 12.06 3.68
N THR A 173 -0.53 11.89 4.89
CA THR A 173 0.77 12.41 5.31
C THR A 173 1.76 11.27 5.48
N TYR A 174 2.81 11.29 4.68
CA TYR A 174 3.93 10.37 4.75
C TYR A 174 5.08 11.03 5.48
N THR A 175 5.58 10.41 6.54
CA THR A 175 6.74 10.89 7.27
C THR A 175 7.76 9.78 7.45
N ILE A 176 9.04 10.05 7.15
CA ILE A 176 10.13 9.13 7.49
C ILE A 176 10.73 9.58 8.81
N THR A 177 10.73 8.68 9.77
CA THR A 177 11.29 8.95 11.11
C THR A 177 12.76 8.56 11.21
N ASP A 178 13.48 9.10 12.18
CA ASP A 178 14.90 8.79 12.40
C ASP A 178 15.15 7.38 12.95
N ASP A 179 14.13 6.65 13.32
CA ASP A 179 14.21 5.23 13.69
C ASP A 179 13.81 4.27 12.56
N ASN A 180 13.94 4.77 11.30
CA ASN A 180 13.69 4.04 10.05
C ASN A 180 12.25 3.53 9.92
N ALA A 181 11.28 4.36 10.25
CA ALA A 181 9.88 4.05 9.98
C ALA A 181 9.30 4.96 8.88
N LEU A 182 8.46 4.39 8.05
CA LEU A 182 7.49 5.11 7.22
C LEU A 182 6.19 5.21 8.02
N ASP A 183 5.91 6.39 8.54
CA ASP A 183 4.69 6.76 9.26
C ASP A 183 3.68 7.33 8.27
N ILE A 184 2.48 6.75 8.19
CA ILE A 184 1.43 7.13 7.26
C ILE A 184 0.17 7.48 8.04
N LYS A 185 -0.22 8.76 7.96
CA LYS A 185 -1.48 9.24 8.56
C LYS A 185 -2.48 9.57 7.49
N TYR A 186 -3.72 9.15 7.71
CA TYR A 186 -4.85 9.44 6.85
C TYR A 186 -5.87 10.24 7.64
N GLU A 187 -6.31 11.35 7.07
CA GLU A 187 -7.36 12.19 7.62
C GLU A 187 -8.39 12.46 6.53
N ALA A 188 -9.68 12.48 6.87
CA ALA A 188 -10.70 12.90 5.92
C ALA A 188 -11.88 13.53 6.61
N THR A 189 -12.51 14.49 5.90
CA THR A 189 -13.77 15.13 6.28
C THR A 189 -14.74 15.08 5.13
N THR A 190 -16.03 15.21 5.43
CA THR A 190 -17.11 15.17 4.44
C THR A 190 -18.20 16.20 4.74
N ASP A 191 -18.95 16.62 3.72
CA ASP A 191 -20.13 17.46 3.85
C ASP A 191 -21.45 16.67 3.87
N GLN A 192 -21.41 15.35 3.57
CA GLN A 192 -22.55 14.46 3.59
C GLN A 192 -22.13 13.09 4.14
N THR A 193 -23.04 12.35 4.78
CA THR A 193 -22.76 10.98 5.25
C THR A 193 -22.26 10.10 4.10
N THR A 194 -21.11 9.46 4.30
CA THR A 194 -20.44 8.61 3.32
C THR A 194 -19.74 7.44 4.00
N VAL A 195 -19.10 6.57 3.21
CA VAL A 195 -18.18 5.54 3.70
C VAL A 195 -16.75 5.91 3.36
N ILE A 196 -15.82 5.63 4.27
CA ILE A 196 -14.40 5.84 4.05
C ILE A 196 -13.58 4.73 4.71
N ASN A 197 -12.60 4.24 3.98
CA ASN A 197 -11.62 3.27 4.44
C ASN A 197 -10.38 3.44 3.58
N MET A 198 -9.25 3.86 4.15
CA MET A 198 -8.02 4.12 3.42
C MET A 198 -6.93 3.16 3.85
N THR A 199 -6.05 2.80 2.92
CA THR A 199 -4.89 1.94 3.20
C THR A 199 -3.75 2.26 2.24
N ASN A 200 -2.55 1.74 2.54
CA ASN A 200 -1.42 1.70 1.61
C ASN A 200 -1.25 0.29 1.05
N HIS A 201 -1.15 0.18 -0.26
CA HIS A 201 -1.05 -1.09 -0.98
C HIS A 201 0.39 -1.38 -1.43
N SER A 202 1.38 -1.18 -0.56
CA SER A 202 2.76 -1.55 -0.85
C SER A 202 2.93 -3.07 -0.86
N TYR A 203 3.62 -3.56 -1.89
CA TYR A 203 4.03 -4.97 -2.01
C TYR A 203 5.46 -5.09 -1.51
N PHE A 204 5.64 -5.59 -0.31
CA PHE A 204 6.96 -5.75 0.31
C PHE A 204 7.67 -6.99 -0.21
N ASN A 205 8.96 -6.83 -0.51
CA ASN A 205 9.91 -7.91 -0.72
C ASN A 205 11.21 -7.54 -0.01
N LEU A 206 11.37 -8.00 1.20
CA LEU A 206 12.50 -7.61 2.07
C LEU A 206 13.85 -8.17 1.60
N SER A 207 13.88 -9.04 0.59
CA SER A 207 15.14 -9.46 -0.04
C SER A 207 15.77 -8.34 -0.89
N GLY A 208 14.97 -7.33 -1.28
CA GLY A 208 15.39 -6.25 -2.18
C GLY A 208 15.63 -6.71 -3.63
N ASP A 209 15.21 -7.92 -3.97
CA ASP A 209 15.29 -8.49 -5.32
C ASP A 209 14.00 -9.24 -5.65
N ALA A 210 13.21 -8.66 -6.55
CA ALA A 210 11.92 -9.21 -6.96
C ALA A 210 12.02 -10.47 -7.85
N ASN A 211 13.21 -11.00 -8.12
CA ASN A 211 13.40 -12.36 -8.64
C ASN A 211 13.19 -13.43 -7.56
N ASN A 212 13.28 -13.05 -6.27
CA ASN A 212 13.03 -13.91 -5.15
C ASN A 212 11.56 -13.85 -4.72
N THR A 213 11.05 -14.98 -4.25
CA THR A 213 9.73 -15.05 -3.62
C THR A 213 9.81 -14.72 -2.13
N ILE A 214 8.64 -14.33 -1.55
CA ILE A 214 8.50 -14.09 -0.10
C ILE A 214 8.23 -15.38 0.69
N LEU A 215 8.25 -16.53 0.06
CA LEU A 215 7.86 -17.80 0.71
C LEU A 215 8.80 -18.24 1.84
N ASN A 216 10.07 -17.82 1.78
CA ASN A 216 11.07 -18.07 2.81
C ASN A 216 11.11 -16.96 3.89
N ASP A 217 10.30 -15.94 3.76
CA ASP A 217 10.13 -14.92 4.79
C ASP A 217 9.21 -15.45 5.90
N SER A 218 9.40 -14.97 7.12
CA SER A 218 8.59 -15.35 8.26
C SER A 218 7.64 -14.22 8.64
N LEU A 219 6.39 -14.57 8.93
CA LEU A 219 5.33 -13.65 9.31
C LEU A 219 4.79 -13.98 10.70
N TYR A 220 4.53 -12.92 11.48
CA TYR A 220 3.75 -12.93 12.71
C TYR A 220 2.61 -11.91 12.57
N ILE A 221 1.43 -12.25 13.02
CA ILE A 221 0.27 -11.34 13.10
C ILE A 221 -0.31 -11.42 14.51
N ASN A 222 -0.47 -10.26 15.15
CA ASN A 222 -1.11 -10.14 16.45
C ASN A 222 -2.63 -10.26 16.30
N SER A 223 -3.07 -11.48 16.04
CA SER A 223 -4.46 -11.82 15.78
C SER A 223 -4.73 -13.28 16.11
N THR A 224 -5.93 -13.54 16.66
CA THR A 224 -6.45 -14.88 16.94
C THR A 224 -7.65 -15.24 16.08
N THR A 225 -8.09 -14.31 15.19
CA THR A 225 -9.25 -14.52 14.31
C THR A 225 -9.04 -13.86 12.94
N PHE A 226 -9.77 -14.34 11.92
CA PHE A 226 -9.77 -13.74 10.59
C PHE A 226 -11.19 -13.76 9.97
N THR A 227 -11.39 -13.03 8.88
CA THR A 227 -12.64 -13.06 8.12
C THR A 227 -12.49 -13.98 6.91
N PRO A 228 -13.21 -15.12 6.85
CA PRO A 228 -13.20 -16.02 5.71
C PRO A 228 -13.76 -15.34 4.44
N VAL A 229 -13.34 -15.84 3.27
CA VAL A 229 -13.82 -15.36 1.97
C VAL A 229 -14.45 -16.46 1.14
N ASP A 230 -15.36 -16.10 0.26
CA ASP A 230 -15.88 -16.98 -0.77
C ASP A 230 -14.98 -17.01 -2.03
N SER A 231 -15.37 -17.74 -3.07
CA SER A 231 -14.62 -17.87 -4.32
C SER A 231 -14.55 -16.58 -5.15
N THR A 232 -15.21 -15.51 -4.72
CA THR A 232 -15.14 -14.16 -5.30
C THR A 232 -14.30 -13.20 -4.44
N TYR A 233 -13.57 -13.76 -3.45
CA TYR A 233 -12.78 -13.00 -2.47
C TYR A 233 -13.61 -12.09 -1.56
N MET A 234 -14.94 -12.27 -1.56
CA MET A 234 -15.82 -11.52 -0.68
C MET A 234 -15.91 -12.20 0.69
N THR A 235 -15.80 -11.42 1.75
CA THR A 235 -15.98 -11.95 3.12
C THR A 235 -17.35 -12.59 3.29
N THR A 236 -17.37 -13.75 3.95
CA THR A 236 -18.63 -14.45 4.29
C THR A 236 -19.45 -13.70 5.35
N GLY A 237 -18.84 -12.72 6.05
CA GLY A 237 -19.46 -12.01 7.17
C GLY A 237 -19.19 -12.66 8.52
N GLU A 238 -18.45 -13.75 8.56
CA GLU A 238 -18.04 -14.40 9.78
C GLU A 238 -16.68 -13.90 10.27
N ILE A 239 -16.41 -14.04 11.56
CA ILE A 239 -15.09 -13.90 12.18
C ILE A 239 -14.79 -15.24 12.85
N VAL A 240 -13.77 -15.93 12.37
CA VAL A 240 -13.47 -17.30 12.83
C VAL A 240 -12.07 -17.39 13.45
N PRO A 241 -11.85 -18.33 14.42
CA PRO A 241 -10.54 -18.52 15.03
C PRO A 241 -9.47 -18.97 13.99
N THR A 242 -8.24 -18.46 14.14
CA THR A 242 -7.08 -18.93 13.36
C THR A 242 -6.48 -20.20 13.90
N LYS A 243 -6.60 -20.43 15.22
CA LYS A 243 -5.97 -21.57 15.90
C LYS A 243 -6.43 -22.92 15.33
N GLY A 244 -5.46 -23.72 14.90
CA GLY A 244 -5.71 -25.04 14.31
C GLY A 244 -6.07 -24.98 12.82
N THR A 245 -5.96 -23.81 12.18
CA THR A 245 -6.11 -23.61 10.74
C THR A 245 -4.77 -23.25 10.10
N LEU A 246 -4.71 -23.24 8.77
CA LEU A 246 -3.55 -22.80 8.00
C LEU A 246 -3.26 -21.29 8.15
N PHE A 247 -4.21 -20.54 8.74
CA PHE A 247 -4.19 -19.07 8.90
C PHE A 247 -3.64 -18.62 10.27
N ASP A 248 -3.11 -19.55 11.09
CA ASP A 248 -2.55 -19.21 12.38
C ASP A 248 -1.12 -18.67 12.26
N PHE A 249 -1.00 -17.34 12.34
CA PHE A 249 0.24 -16.58 12.44
C PHE A 249 0.43 -15.92 13.81
N SER A 250 -0.27 -16.39 14.82
CA SER A 250 -0.10 -15.92 16.21
C SER A 250 1.29 -16.23 16.80
N ALA A 251 2.03 -17.11 16.15
CA ALA A 251 3.47 -17.32 16.32
C ALA A 251 4.18 -17.10 14.97
N MET A 252 5.46 -16.68 15.03
CA MET A 252 6.27 -16.50 13.83
C MET A 252 6.40 -17.83 13.07
N LYS A 253 5.98 -17.87 11.78
CA LYS A 253 6.18 -19.02 10.90
C LYS A 253 6.49 -18.59 9.47
N LEU A 254 7.01 -19.50 8.64
CA LEU A 254 7.30 -19.23 7.23
C LEU A 254 5.99 -18.99 6.45
N ILE A 255 5.99 -18.01 5.57
CA ILE A 255 4.83 -17.72 4.70
C ILE A 255 4.54 -18.92 3.79
N GLY A 256 5.59 -19.53 3.25
CA GLY A 256 5.47 -20.67 2.32
C GLY A 256 5.13 -22.00 2.97
N GLU A 257 5.10 -22.09 4.30
CA GLU A 257 4.89 -23.36 5.02
C GLU A 257 3.56 -24.02 4.63
N GLU A 258 2.50 -23.22 4.50
CA GLU A 258 1.16 -23.70 4.18
C GLU A 258 0.75 -23.43 2.71
N ILE A 259 1.53 -22.68 1.92
CA ILE A 259 1.24 -22.46 0.51
C ILE A 259 1.78 -23.63 -0.31
N THR A 260 1.12 -24.78 -0.21
CA THR A 260 1.45 -26.01 -0.92
C THR A 260 0.35 -26.36 -1.92
N GLU A 261 0.68 -27.14 -2.97
CA GLU A 261 -0.33 -27.62 -3.94
C GLU A 261 -1.46 -28.40 -3.25
N GLU A 262 -1.12 -29.16 -2.19
CA GLU A 262 -2.09 -29.93 -1.42
C GLU A 262 -3.07 -28.99 -0.69
N ASN A 263 -2.58 -27.99 0.04
CA ASN A 263 -3.40 -27.06 0.79
C ASN A 263 -4.23 -26.17 -0.14
N LEU A 264 -3.63 -25.67 -1.24
CA LEU A 264 -4.35 -24.88 -2.26
C LEU A 264 -5.50 -25.66 -2.91
N LYS A 265 -5.41 -27.00 -2.95
CA LYS A 265 -6.45 -27.85 -3.49
C LYS A 265 -7.52 -28.22 -2.46
N ASN A 266 -7.10 -28.58 -1.25
CA ASN A 266 -7.94 -29.28 -0.26
C ASN A 266 -8.53 -28.34 0.80
N ASP A 267 -7.84 -27.26 1.16
CA ASP A 267 -8.40 -26.24 2.08
C ASP A 267 -9.23 -25.21 1.29
N GLU A 268 -10.43 -24.95 1.77
CA GLU A 268 -11.36 -24.05 1.08
C GLU A 268 -10.84 -22.59 1.05
N GLN A 269 -10.31 -22.09 2.16
CA GLN A 269 -9.86 -20.71 2.25
C GLN A 269 -8.55 -20.50 1.48
N MET A 270 -7.62 -21.45 1.53
CA MET A 270 -6.41 -21.41 0.69
C MET A 270 -6.75 -21.47 -0.79
N ARG A 271 -7.74 -22.24 -1.19
CA ARG A 271 -8.23 -22.30 -2.57
C ARG A 271 -8.91 -21.01 -2.98
N ASN A 272 -9.81 -20.45 -2.15
CA ASN A 272 -10.52 -19.22 -2.43
C ASN A 272 -9.56 -18.03 -2.55
N GLY A 273 -8.54 -17.92 -1.70
CA GLY A 273 -7.51 -16.89 -1.75
C GLY A 273 -6.39 -17.14 -2.78
N ASN A 274 -6.31 -18.34 -3.36
CA ASN A 274 -5.13 -18.82 -4.08
C ASN A 274 -3.85 -18.64 -3.25
N GLY A 275 -3.92 -18.92 -1.94
CA GLY A 275 -2.96 -18.59 -0.90
C GLY A 275 -3.56 -17.65 0.14
N TYR A 276 -2.79 -16.70 0.63
CA TYR A 276 -3.32 -15.70 1.55
C TYR A 276 -3.81 -14.47 0.76
N ASP A 277 -5.07 -14.15 0.92
CA ASP A 277 -5.72 -12.89 0.52
C ASP A 277 -6.92 -12.67 1.46
N HIS A 278 -6.61 -12.48 2.75
CA HIS A 278 -7.61 -12.47 3.82
C HIS A 278 -7.33 -11.32 4.79
N ASN A 279 -8.36 -10.93 5.54
CA ASN A 279 -8.26 -9.94 6.59
C ASN A 279 -8.18 -10.62 7.96
N TRP A 280 -7.09 -10.35 8.70
CA TRP A 280 -6.95 -10.72 10.11
C TRP A 280 -7.52 -9.62 11.01
N VAL A 281 -8.29 -10.04 12.01
CA VAL A 281 -8.85 -9.17 13.05
C VAL A 281 -7.77 -8.94 14.12
N LEU A 282 -7.27 -7.72 14.24
CA LEU A 282 -6.13 -7.42 15.11
C LEU A 282 -6.52 -7.39 16.60
N ASP A 283 -5.77 -8.10 17.42
CA ASP A 283 -5.93 -8.11 18.88
C ASP A 283 -5.32 -6.86 19.55
N THR A 284 -4.71 -5.97 18.77
CA THR A 284 -4.25 -4.63 19.23
C THR A 284 -5.42 -3.72 19.62
N LYS A 285 -6.61 -3.96 19.04
CA LYS A 285 -7.84 -3.20 19.31
C LYS A 285 -7.69 -1.68 19.10
N GLY A 286 -6.97 -1.31 18.03
CA GLY A 286 -6.76 0.09 17.67
C GLY A 286 -5.66 0.80 18.47
N ASP A 287 -4.86 0.08 19.25
CA ASP A 287 -3.70 0.61 19.97
C ASP A 287 -2.46 0.54 19.05
N ASP A 288 -2.11 1.67 18.42
CA ASP A 288 -0.99 1.80 17.49
C ASP A 288 0.39 1.85 18.17
N THR A 289 0.44 1.66 19.49
CA THR A 289 1.69 1.43 20.22
C THR A 289 2.03 -0.05 20.33
N LYS A 290 1.10 -0.94 19.99
CA LYS A 290 1.29 -2.39 19.99
C LYS A 290 1.65 -2.89 18.61
N VAL A 291 2.55 -3.87 18.58
CA VAL A 291 2.91 -4.56 17.35
C VAL A 291 1.68 -5.27 16.78
N ALA A 292 1.33 -4.95 15.54
CA ALA A 292 0.24 -5.57 14.80
C ALA A 292 0.72 -6.75 13.94
N ALA A 293 1.87 -6.59 13.27
CA ALA A 293 2.50 -7.67 12.50
C ALA A 293 4.02 -7.50 12.43
N VAL A 294 4.73 -8.60 12.16
CA VAL A 294 6.18 -8.60 11.91
C VAL A 294 6.48 -9.49 10.72
N LEU A 295 7.20 -8.94 9.73
CA LEU A 295 7.73 -9.67 8.59
C LEU A 295 9.26 -9.71 8.66
N LYS A 296 9.88 -10.88 8.47
CA LYS A 296 11.33 -11.08 8.53
C LYS A 296 11.85 -11.78 7.30
N CYS A 297 12.89 -11.23 6.67
CA CYS A 297 13.60 -11.87 5.58
C CYS A 297 14.96 -12.40 6.06
N PRO A 298 15.19 -13.72 6.09
CA PRO A 298 16.45 -14.29 6.59
C PRO A 298 17.64 -13.97 5.68
N THR A 299 17.41 -13.75 4.38
CA THR A 299 18.46 -13.49 3.40
C THR A 299 19.17 -12.16 3.67
N THR A 300 18.43 -11.10 3.93
CA THR A 300 18.96 -9.75 4.18
C THR A 300 19.07 -9.40 5.66
N GLY A 301 18.37 -10.16 6.52
CA GLY A 301 18.20 -9.80 7.92
C GLY A 301 17.30 -8.58 8.14
N ILE A 302 16.60 -8.09 7.11
CA ILE A 302 15.65 -7.01 7.25
C ILE A 302 14.39 -7.53 7.94
N MET A 303 13.90 -6.74 8.89
CA MET A 303 12.65 -6.94 9.60
C MET A 303 11.77 -5.71 9.45
N LEU A 304 10.52 -5.90 9.04
CA LEU A 304 9.46 -4.91 9.05
C LEU A 304 8.55 -5.19 10.25
N THR A 305 8.35 -4.19 11.11
CA THR A 305 7.38 -4.22 12.20
C THR A 305 6.28 -3.21 11.90
N MET A 306 5.03 -3.68 11.90
CA MET A 306 3.85 -2.86 11.59
C MET A 306 3.08 -2.51 12.86
N TYR A 307 2.63 -1.26 12.91
CA TYR A 307 1.72 -0.73 13.93
C TYR A 307 0.56 -0.02 13.26
N THR A 308 -0.63 -0.04 13.90
CA THR A 308 -1.82 0.62 13.34
C THR A 308 -2.91 0.79 14.38
N ASN A 309 -3.74 1.85 14.22
CA ASN A 309 -4.99 2.01 14.93
C ASN A 309 -6.20 1.38 14.20
N GLU A 310 -5.97 0.74 13.03
CA GLU A 310 -7.03 0.04 12.33
C GLU A 310 -7.35 -1.32 12.98
N PRO A 311 -8.62 -1.79 12.90
CA PRO A 311 -9.04 -3.04 13.53
C PRO A 311 -8.58 -4.29 12.79
N GLY A 312 -8.13 -4.18 11.54
CA GLY A 312 -7.75 -5.31 10.71
C GLY A 312 -6.54 -5.04 9.83
N VAL A 313 -5.98 -6.13 9.33
CA VAL A 313 -4.95 -6.13 8.29
C VAL A 313 -5.29 -7.16 7.22
N GLN A 314 -5.39 -6.72 5.98
CA GLN A 314 -5.39 -7.61 4.82
C GLN A 314 -3.96 -8.06 4.57
N VAL A 315 -3.74 -9.37 4.51
CA VAL A 315 -2.49 -9.96 4.07
C VAL A 315 -2.71 -10.61 2.71
N TYR A 316 -1.99 -10.10 1.72
CA TYR A 316 -2.06 -10.58 0.34
C TYR A 316 -0.66 -10.99 -0.13
N THR A 317 -0.50 -12.24 -0.53
CA THR A 317 0.81 -12.83 -0.85
C THR A 317 1.17 -12.78 -2.34
N GLY A 318 0.67 -11.79 -3.08
CA GLY A 318 1.03 -11.59 -4.49
C GLY A 318 0.50 -12.68 -5.42
N ASN A 319 -0.66 -13.25 -5.10
CA ASN A 319 -1.24 -14.43 -5.74
C ASN A 319 -1.60 -14.22 -7.23
N PHE A 320 -1.81 -12.97 -7.64
CA PHE A 320 -2.17 -12.58 -9.01
C PHE A 320 -1.00 -12.01 -9.82
N LEU A 321 0.21 -11.98 -9.27
CA LEU A 321 1.42 -11.59 -10.00
C LEU A 321 1.84 -12.76 -10.91
N ASN A 322 1.27 -12.80 -12.11
CA ASN A 322 1.31 -13.95 -13.02
C ASN A 322 2.42 -13.89 -14.09
N GLY A 323 3.39 -12.97 -13.96
CA GLY A 323 4.46 -12.82 -14.92
C GLY A 323 4.12 -11.98 -16.15
N THR A 324 2.98 -11.30 -16.17
CA THR A 324 2.60 -10.39 -17.27
C THR A 324 3.05 -8.94 -17.04
N VAL A 325 3.42 -8.59 -15.80
CA VAL A 325 3.83 -7.24 -15.42
C VAL A 325 5.35 -7.17 -15.29
N THR A 326 5.98 -6.26 -16.05
CA THR A 326 7.40 -5.92 -15.90
C THR A 326 7.53 -4.69 -15.03
N GLY A 327 8.14 -4.84 -13.87
CA GLY A 327 8.31 -3.81 -12.86
C GLY A 327 9.65 -3.10 -12.93
N LYS A 328 10.10 -2.58 -11.79
CA LYS A 328 11.38 -1.86 -11.65
C LYS A 328 12.56 -2.67 -12.19
N LYS A 329 13.51 -1.97 -12.80
CA LYS A 329 14.76 -2.56 -13.36
C LYS A 329 14.51 -3.66 -14.40
N GLY A 330 13.32 -3.67 -15.01
CA GLY A 330 12.95 -4.67 -16.01
C GLY A 330 12.66 -6.07 -15.46
N ILE A 331 12.46 -6.21 -14.16
CA ILE A 331 12.14 -7.50 -13.51
C ILE A 331 10.67 -7.84 -13.76
N VAL A 332 10.42 -9.05 -14.25
CA VAL A 332 9.07 -9.58 -14.44
C VAL A 332 8.56 -10.11 -13.10
N TYR A 333 7.46 -9.52 -12.59
CA TYR A 333 6.88 -9.92 -11.30
C TYR A 333 6.06 -11.20 -11.46
N LYS A 334 6.42 -12.22 -10.70
CA LYS A 334 5.77 -13.53 -10.67
C LYS A 334 5.00 -13.71 -9.35
N GLU A 335 4.19 -14.74 -9.28
CA GLU A 335 3.51 -15.11 -8.04
C GLU A 335 4.46 -15.15 -6.85
N ARG A 336 3.99 -14.66 -5.71
CA ARG A 336 4.73 -14.67 -4.43
C ARG A 336 6.01 -13.83 -4.42
N THR A 337 6.16 -12.87 -5.33
CA THR A 337 7.33 -11.96 -5.29
C THR A 337 7.11 -10.72 -4.43
N GLY A 338 5.93 -10.57 -3.83
CA GLY A 338 5.62 -9.48 -2.90
C GLY A 338 4.49 -9.86 -1.95
N ILE A 339 4.48 -9.25 -0.77
CA ILE A 339 3.42 -9.37 0.23
C ILE A 339 2.88 -7.98 0.57
N CYS A 340 1.54 -7.84 0.65
CA CYS A 340 0.88 -6.64 1.14
C CYS A 340 0.42 -6.83 2.59
N LEU A 341 0.57 -5.77 3.38
CA LEU A 341 0.09 -5.66 4.76
C LEU A 341 -0.76 -4.40 4.84
N GLU A 342 -2.04 -4.51 4.50
CA GLU A 342 -2.95 -3.37 4.31
C GLU A 342 -3.79 -3.17 5.58
N THR A 343 -3.46 -2.14 6.35
CA THR A 343 -4.23 -1.79 7.56
C THR A 343 -5.55 -1.15 7.18
N GLN A 344 -6.68 -1.66 7.72
CA GLN A 344 -7.99 -1.27 7.21
C GLN A 344 -9.15 -1.61 8.17
N LYS A 345 -10.35 -1.05 7.90
CA LYS A 345 -11.61 -1.66 8.32
C LYS A 345 -11.80 -2.96 7.57
N TYR A 346 -12.53 -3.92 8.15
CA TYR A 346 -12.75 -5.21 7.49
C TYR A 346 -13.46 -5.04 6.14
N PRO A 347 -13.18 -5.92 5.14
CA PRO A 347 -13.89 -5.88 3.86
C PRO A 347 -15.40 -5.93 4.05
N ASP A 348 -16.16 -5.15 3.25
CA ASP A 348 -17.62 -5.07 3.29
C ASP A 348 -18.24 -4.55 4.61
N THR A 349 -17.44 -3.89 5.46
CA THR A 349 -17.93 -3.29 6.72
C THR A 349 -19.17 -2.42 6.57
N PRO A 350 -19.40 -1.63 5.49
CA PRO A 350 -20.63 -0.86 5.33
C PRO A 350 -21.91 -1.71 5.36
N ASN A 351 -21.81 -3.00 5.03
CA ASN A 351 -22.91 -3.96 5.03
C ASN A 351 -22.93 -4.88 6.26
N LYS A 352 -22.07 -4.60 7.27
CA LYS A 352 -21.91 -5.37 8.50
C LYS A 352 -22.01 -4.44 9.72
N PRO A 353 -23.23 -4.09 10.17
CA PRO A 353 -23.43 -3.10 11.22
C PRO A 353 -22.81 -3.49 12.58
N GLU A 354 -22.52 -4.76 12.79
CA GLU A 354 -21.86 -5.29 13.99
C GLU A 354 -20.32 -5.12 13.96
N TRP A 355 -19.75 -4.75 12.82
CA TRP A 355 -18.31 -4.55 12.66
C TRP A 355 -17.92 -3.08 12.89
N PRO A 356 -16.60 -2.79 13.08
CA PRO A 356 -16.12 -1.42 13.22
C PRO A 356 -16.54 -0.54 12.04
N SER A 357 -17.29 0.53 12.32
CA SER A 357 -17.94 1.36 11.29
C SER A 357 -16.94 2.03 10.36
N ALA A 358 -17.29 2.07 9.07
CA ALA A 358 -16.62 2.87 8.03
C ALA A 358 -17.45 4.12 7.63
N ILE A 359 -18.52 4.42 8.35
CA ILE A 359 -19.35 5.61 8.11
C ILE A 359 -18.63 6.85 8.61
N LEU A 360 -18.61 7.89 7.76
CA LEU A 360 -18.14 9.23 8.10
C LEU A 360 -19.28 10.22 7.92
N LYS A 361 -19.58 11.02 8.95
CA LYS A 361 -20.64 12.02 8.94
C LYS A 361 -20.07 13.45 8.88
N PRO A 362 -20.87 14.43 8.41
CA PRO A 362 -20.50 15.84 8.50
C PRO A 362 -20.15 16.23 9.94
N GLY A 363 -19.02 16.94 10.10
CA GLY A 363 -18.50 17.37 11.40
C GLY A 363 -17.62 16.33 12.11
N GLU A 364 -17.52 15.10 11.58
CA GLU A 364 -16.57 14.09 12.04
C GLU A 364 -15.29 14.15 11.21
N THR A 365 -14.19 13.65 11.77
CA THR A 365 -12.93 13.44 11.08
C THR A 365 -12.57 11.95 11.09
N TYR A 366 -12.39 11.37 9.92
CA TYR A 366 -11.75 10.06 9.78
C TYR A 366 -10.27 10.19 10.10
N ASN A 367 -9.77 9.31 10.96
CA ASN A 367 -8.36 9.22 11.30
C ASN A 367 -7.92 7.77 11.24
N SER A 368 -6.91 7.49 10.43
CA SER A 368 -6.26 6.19 10.36
C SER A 368 -4.75 6.37 10.40
N HIS A 369 -4.04 5.42 11.00
CA HIS A 369 -2.60 5.49 11.20
C HIS A 369 -1.97 4.13 10.96
N CYS A 370 -0.90 4.11 10.16
CA CYS A 370 -0.09 2.94 9.88
C CYS A 370 1.39 3.29 9.93
N ILE A 371 2.19 2.47 10.61
CA ILE A 371 3.64 2.63 10.70
C ILE A 371 4.29 1.34 10.20
N TYR A 372 5.16 1.46 9.19
CA TYR A 372 6.08 0.41 8.75
C TYR A 372 7.48 0.73 9.22
N LYS A 373 7.93 0.09 10.29
CA LYS A 373 9.25 0.30 10.90
C LYS A 373 10.22 -0.78 10.47
N PHE A 374 11.37 -0.36 9.94
CA PHE A 374 12.40 -1.27 9.45
C PHE A 374 13.59 -1.33 10.42
N SER A 375 14.10 -2.54 10.61
CA SER A 375 15.30 -2.83 11.42
C SER A 375 15.96 -4.11 10.88
N THR A 376 17.07 -4.51 11.48
CA THR A 376 17.77 -5.77 11.17
C THR A 376 17.78 -6.70 12.37
N PHE A 377 17.92 -8.01 12.12
CA PHE A 377 18.00 -9.07 13.14
C PHE A 377 19.12 -10.07 12.85
#